data_d4576f4794f095135fb3954135aa29e3
#
_entry.id   d4576f4794f095135fb3954135aa29e3
#
_cell.length_a   1.000
_cell.length_b   1.000
_cell.length_c   1.000
_cell.angle_alpha   90.00
_cell.angle_beta   90.00
_cell.angle_gamma   90.00
#
_symmetry.space_group_name_H-M   'P 1'
#
loop_
_entity.id
_entity.type
_entity.pdbx_description
1 polymer ?
#
loop_
_entity_poly.entity_id
_entity_poly.type
_entity_poly.pdbx_seq_one_letter_code
_entity_poly.pdbx_strand_id
1 'polypeptide(L)'
;MATSSVASSSVGLDVPGLVSQLMAVERQPIDKINTRVASYQTKISSFGTISGLVSGFQTALQSLKNSSLGFSATPSDTSIFSASAGSTAAVGTYALNVTKLAQAQSLVAVGQASSTAAIGSGNATVVTFDFGTTNGAVFTSNGSGTKSITIDGTNNTLQGISDAINAAQMGVSATIVNDGSGTPYRLALTSTNSGLSNSIKITTDAVDATVAGFLTHDPAGAQNLTQTVAAQDANFTVNGIALSNASNTITDAIQGVSLTLTKLTTTPATLTVTRDTSAVSTAVSGFIDAYNALASQLKSRSAYGSATAQGGALAGDGTLRLMQDQLRGIFNTAASGGTLTYLSEVGVAFQADGTLKLDSSKLNSAMASNFSDVTNLFSSATGFATRLDAWATSALSPGDGLIATRTDSLNTSIKDYNDQLSKLEARMAALQKRYTATYSNLNMLLISMNGTSSYLSQQLSNGA
;
A
#
# COMPACT_ATOMS: atom_id res chain seq x y z
N MET A 1 -30.01 7.78 -54.38
CA MET A 1 -31.45 7.82 -54.60
C MET A 1 -31.89 6.42 -54.98
N ALA A 2 -32.42 5.67 -54.06
CA ALA A 2 -32.99 4.35 -54.32
C ALA A 2 -34.50 4.56 -54.49
N THR A 3 -34.95 4.47 -55.72
CA THR A 3 -36.40 4.43 -56.06
C THR A 3 -36.95 3.08 -55.62
N SER A 4 -37.64 3.07 -54.49
CA SER A 4 -38.44 1.91 -54.08
C SER A 4 -39.59 1.70 -55.05
N SER A 5 -39.54 0.61 -55.79
CA SER A 5 -40.65 0.12 -56.63
C SER A 5 -41.80 -0.27 -55.70
N VAL A 6 -42.91 0.52 -55.76
CA VAL A 6 -44.18 0.18 -55.13
C VAL A 6 -44.77 -1.02 -55.84
N ALA A 7 -44.64 -2.22 -55.25
CA ALA A 7 -45.41 -3.38 -55.70
C ALA A 7 -46.87 -3.18 -55.31
N SER A 8 -47.71 -2.92 -56.31
CA SER A 8 -49.16 -2.80 -56.21
C SER A 8 -49.81 -4.17 -56.03
N SER A 9 -50.11 -4.57 -54.80
CA SER A 9 -51.13 -5.58 -54.49
C SER A 9 -51.51 -5.67 -53.02
N SER A 10 -51.80 -4.52 -52.39
CA SER A 10 -52.67 -4.52 -51.19
C SER A 10 -53.35 -3.18 -51.09
N VAL A 11 -54.64 -3.20 -50.95
CA VAL A 11 -55.48 -2.02 -50.73
C VAL A 11 -55.25 -1.49 -49.35
N GLY A 12 -54.11 -0.80 -49.14
CA GLY A 12 -53.75 -0.21 -47.86
C GLY A 12 -52.30 0.28 -47.80
N LEU A 13 -52.08 1.28 -46.98
CA LEU A 13 -50.79 1.88 -46.70
C LEU A 13 -50.06 1.01 -45.69
N ASP A 14 -48.76 0.69 -45.92
CA ASP A 14 -47.90 0.07 -44.88
C ASP A 14 -47.60 1.13 -43.78
N VAL A 15 -48.57 1.34 -42.88
CA VAL A 15 -48.44 2.31 -41.78
C VAL A 15 -47.26 2.01 -40.85
N PRO A 16 -47.01 0.76 -40.41
CA PRO A 16 -45.87 0.44 -39.57
C PRO A 16 -44.52 0.77 -40.24
N GLY A 17 -44.36 0.43 -41.51
CA GLY A 17 -43.13 0.70 -42.27
C GLY A 17 -42.86 2.20 -42.44
N LEU A 18 -43.91 2.99 -42.80
CA LEU A 18 -43.83 4.43 -42.94
C LEU A 18 -43.49 5.13 -41.61
N VAL A 19 -44.14 4.75 -40.52
CA VAL A 19 -43.88 5.31 -39.19
C VAL A 19 -42.45 4.96 -38.75
N SER A 20 -41.99 3.74 -38.98
CA SER A 20 -40.63 3.33 -38.67
C SER A 20 -39.56 4.16 -39.41
N GLN A 21 -39.74 4.39 -40.72
CA GLN A 21 -38.84 5.23 -41.52
C GLN A 21 -38.80 6.68 -41.05
N LEU A 22 -39.97 7.27 -40.75
CA LEU A 22 -40.05 8.63 -40.21
C LEU A 22 -39.38 8.73 -38.83
N MET A 23 -39.64 7.78 -37.95
CA MET A 23 -39.04 7.75 -36.63
C MET A 23 -37.51 7.53 -36.67
N ALA A 24 -36.97 6.84 -37.66
CA ALA A 24 -35.52 6.71 -37.87
C ALA A 24 -34.83 8.06 -38.14
N VAL A 25 -35.49 8.94 -38.91
CA VAL A 25 -34.97 10.29 -39.17
C VAL A 25 -35.10 11.17 -37.91
N GLU A 26 -36.23 11.11 -37.23
CA GLU A 26 -36.48 11.89 -36.02
C GLU A 26 -35.58 11.49 -34.84
N ARG A 27 -35.05 10.26 -34.82
CA ARG A 27 -34.10 9.75 -33.81
C ARG A 27 -32.67 10.22 -33.98
N GLN A 28 -32.26 10.80 -35.10
CA GLN A 28 -30.87 11.27 -35.32
C GLN A 28 -30.33 12.19 -34.21
N PRO A 29 -31.12 13.11 -33.57
CA PRO A 29 -30.60 13.89 -32.43
C PRO A 29 -30.23 13.03 -31.22
N ILE A 30 -30.95 11.93 -30.95
CA ILE A 30 -30.69 10.98 -29.89
C ILE A 30 -29.36 10.30 -30.14
N ASP A 31 -29.08 9.82 -31.36
CA ASP A 31 -27.83 9.17 -31.74
C ASP A 31 -26.63 10.11 -31.59
N LYS A 32 -26.80 11.40 -31.93
CA LYS A 32 -25.77 12.42 -31.72
C LYS A 32 -25.46 12.64 -30.24
N ILE A 33 -26.48 12.64 -29.37
CA ILE A 33 -26.26 12.76 -27.91
C ILE A 33 -25.59 11.52 -27.39
N ASN A 34 -26.00 10.32 -27.76
CA ASN A 34 -25.39 9.05 -27.36
C ASN A 34 -23.91 9.03 -27.74
N THR A 35 -23.58 9.46 -28.96
CA THR A 35 -22.17 9.58 -29.41
C THR A 35 -21.36 10.55 -28.54
N ARG A 36 -21.96 11.68 -28.12
CA ARG A 36 -21.29 12.63 -27.20
C ARG A 36 -21.07 12.04 -25.81
N VAL A 37 -22.11 11.39 -25.25
CA VAL A 37 -21.99 10.71 -23.95
C VAL A 37 -20.90 9.66 -23.99
N ALA A 38 -20.85 8.80 -25.00
CA ALA A 38 -19.79 7.82 -25.20
C ALA A 38 -18.39 8.47 -25.30
N SER A 39 -18.28 9.60 -26.00
CA SER A 39 -17.04 10.38 -26.08
C SER A 39 -16.58 10.89 -24.72
N TYR A 40 -17.51 11.41 -23.89
CA TYR A 40 -17.17 11.90 -22.54
C TYR A 40 -16.78 10.76 -21.60
N GLN A 41 -17.45 9.61 -21.68
CA GLN A 41 -17.07 8.40 -20.94
C GLN A 41 -15.63 7.95 -21.31
N THR A 42 -15.28 8.00 -22.60
CA THR A 42 -13.92 7.71 -23.07
C THR A 42 -12.90 8.70 -22.51
N LYS A 43 -13.26 9.98 -22.40
CA LYS A 43 -12.40 11.00 -21.76
C LYS A 43 -12.20 10.74 -20.28
N ILE A 44 -13.27 10.40 -19.53
CA ILE A 44 -13.20 10.03 -18.11
C ILE A 44 -12.28 8.82 -17.92
N SER A 45 -12.46 7.76 -18.71
CA SER A 45 -11.59 6.58 -18.67
C SER A 45 -10.13 6.93 -18.95
N SER A 46 -9.89 7.88 -19.85
CA SER A 46 -8.56 8.39 -20.17
C SER A 46 -7.93 9.13 -19.00
N PHE A 47 -8.70 9.97 -18.28
CA PHE A 47 -8.26 10.62 -17.05
C PHE A 47 -8.01 9.63 -15.92
N GLY A 48 -8.82 8.56 -15.80
CA GLY A 48 -8.57 7.45 -14.88
C GLY A 48 -7.21 6.78 -15.12
N THR A 49 -6.86 6.52 -16.38
CA THR A 49 -5.54 5.99 -16.75
C THR A 49 -4.41 6.97 -16.38
N ILE A 50 -4.57 8.26 -16.68
CA ILE A 50 -3.59 9.29 -16.32
C ILE A 50 -3.43 9.38 -14.80
N SER A 51 -4.54 9.34 -14.05
CA SER A 51 -4.52 9.33 -12.58
C SER A 51 -3.68 8.17 -12.03
N GLY A 52 -3.86 6.95 -12.55
CA GLY A 52 -3.04 5.80 -12.17
C GLY A 52 -1.55 5.99 -12.47
N LEU A 53 -1.21 6.60 -13.61
CA LEU A 53 0.18 6.89 -13.97
C LEU A 53 0.80 7.99 -13.11
N VAL A 54 0.04 9.03 -12.76
CA VAL A 54 0.50 10.08 -11.83
C VAL A 54 0.73 9.48 -10.43
N SER A 55 -0.13 8.56 -9.97
CA SER A 55 0.05 7.85 -8.71
C SER A 55 1.30 6.94 -8.73
N GLY A 56 1.53 6.21 -9.83
CA GLY A 56 2.75 5.42 -10.01
C GLY A 56 4.00 6.28 -10.04
N PHE A 57 3.94 7.43 -10.71
CA PHE A 57 5.01 8.42 -10.74
C PHE A 57 5.27 8.99 -9.33
N GLN A 58 4.23 9.32 -8.57
CA GLN A 58 4.35 9.78 -7.20
C GLN A 58 5.05 8.74 -6.31
N THR A 59 4.70 7.47 -6.44
CA THR A 59 5.36 6.36 -5.70
C THR A 59 6.84 6.29 -6.04
N ALA A 60 7.22 6.43 -7.31
CA ALA A 60 8.62 6.45 -7.73
C ALA A 60 9.38 7.67 -7.17
N LEU A 61 8.74 8.84 -7.10
CA LEU A 61 9.32 10.05 -6.49
C LEU A 61 9.54 9.90 -4.99
N GLN A 62 8.60 9.28 -4.27
CA GLN A 62 8.73 9.00 -2.84
C GLN A 62 9.86 7.99 -2.59
N SER A 63 9.96 6.96 -3.42
CA SER A 63 11.08 6.02 -3.38
C SER A 63 12.41 6.73 -3.61
N LEU A 64 12.49 7.65 -4.57
CA LEU A 64 13.68 8.44 -4.86
C LEU A 64 14.05 9.37 -3.69
N LYS A 65 13.10 10.03 -3.07
CA LYS A 65 13.32 10.86 -1.86
C LYS A 65 13.89 10.03 -0.70
N ASN A 66 13.38 8.82 -0.51
CA ASN A 66 13.79 7.94 0.59
C ASN A 66 15.14 7.26 0.32
N SER A 67 15.44 6.89 -0.93
CA SER A 67 16.71 6.26 -1.31
C SER A 67 17.91 7.20 -1.19
N SER A 68 17.69 8.50 -1.34
CA SER A 68 18.74 9.52 -1.25
C SER A 68 19.36 9.64 0.15
N LEU A 69 18.75 9.02 1.17
CA LEU A 69 19.25 8.96 2.56
C LEU A 69 19.87 7.60 2.89
N GLY A 70 20.00 6.69 1.91
CA GLY A 70 20.39 5.31 2.13
C GLY A 70 21.90 5.13 2.35
N PHE A 71 22.22 4.38 3.41
CA PHE A 71 23.54 3.77 3.61
C PHE A 71 23.37 2.26 3.57
N SER A 72 24.39 1.57 3.05
CA SER A 72 24.47 0.12 3.09
C SER A 72 25.39 -0.30 4.23
N ALA A 73 24.94 -1.25 5.02
CA ALA A 73 25.73 -1.87 6.08
C ALA A 73 25.99 -3.33 5.69
N THR A 74 27.21 -3.64 5.30
CA THR A 74 27.60 -4.96 4.79
C THR A 74 28.48 -5.68 5.79
N PRO A 75 27.98 -6.75 6.47
CA PRO A 75 28.78 -7.64 7.29
C PRO A 75 29.74 -8.47 6.43
N SER A 76 30.95 -8.73 6.92
CA SER A 76 31.88 -9.71 6.29
C SER A 76 31.39 -11.15 6.43
N ASP A 77 30.55 -11.43 7.44
CA ASP A 77 29.91 -12.73 7.68
C ASP A 77 28.49 -12.54 8.24
N THR A 78 27.50 -12.77 7.38
CA THR A 78 26.08 -12.66 7.72
C THR A 78 25.57 -13.75 8.67
N SER A 79 26.35 -14.81 8.90
CA SER A 79 26.02 -15.85 9.89
C SER A 79 26.25 -15.39 11.32
N ILE A 80 27.16 -14.42 11.53
CA ILE A 80 27.53 -13.89 12.85
C ILE A 80 26.59 -12.76 13.27
N PHE A 81 26.35 -11.82 12.37
CA PHE A 81 25.41 -10.71 12.59
C PHE A 81 24.84 -10.19 11.29
N SER A 82 23.70 -9.57 11.39
CA SER A 82 23.14 -8.72 10.34
C SER A 82 23.21 -7.26 10.77
N ALA A 83 23.21 -6.35 9.80
CA ALA A 83 23.24 -4.92 10.06
C ALA A 83 22.36 -4.16 9.07
N SER A 84 21.81 -3.05 9.52
CA SER A 84 21.17 -2.06 8.67
C SER A 84 21.67 -0.66 9.03
N ALA A 85 21.77 0.23 8.04
CA ALA A 85 22.22 1.59 8.23
C ALA A 85 21.11 2.57 7.91
N GLY A 86 20.86 3.51 8.82
CA GLY A 86 19.91 4.62 8.64
C GLY A 86 20.60 5.87 8.08
N SER A 87 19.82 6.93 7.89
CA SER A 87 20.28 8.20 7.30
C SER A 87 21.38 8.94 8.06
N THR A 88 21.58 8.61 9.33
CA THR A 88 22.62 9.22 10.21
C THR A 88 23.87 8.37 10.34
N ALA A 89 23.95 7.25 9.61
CA ALA A 89 25.09 6.32 9.70
C ALA A 89 26.39 6.99 9.22
N ALA A 90 27.47 6.71 9.96
CA ALA A 90 28.80 7.16 9.58
C ALA A 90 29.48 6.10 8.67
N VAL A 91 29.97 6.55 7.51
CA VAL A 91 30.76 5.72 6.60
C VAL A 91 32.05 5.25 7.29
N GLY A 92 32.34 3.97 7.23
CA GLY A 92 33.54 3.41 7.84
C GLY A 92 33.52 1.89 7.88
N THR A 93 34.63 1.33 8.36
CA THR A 93 34.75 -0.10 8.64
C THR A 93 34.92 -0.28 10.15
N TYR A 94 34.08 -1.15 10.73
CA TYR A 94 34.02 -1.42 12.15
C TYR A 94 34.36 -2.87 12.39
N ALA A 95 35.33 -3.15 13.24
CA ALA A 95 35.67 -4.50 13.67
C ALA A 95 34.73 -4.91 14.81
N LEU A 96 34.01 -6.01 14.67
CA LEU A 96 33.12 -6.58 15.67
C LEU A 96 33.64 -7.90 16.18
N ASN A 97 33.64 -8.08 17.50
CA ASN A 97 33.92 -9.33 18.14
C ASN A 97 32.82 -9.65 19.16
N VAL A 98 32.03 -10.69 18.93
CA VAL A 98 30.90 -11.11 19.77
C VAL A 98 31.36 -12.23 20.68
N THR A 99 31.39 -11.98 21.98
CA THR A 99 31.85 -12.94 22.98
C THR A 99 30.72 -13.63 23.73
N LYS A 100 29.55 -12.98 23.84
CA LYS A 100 28.34 -13.56 24.41
C LYS A 100 27.12 -13.04 23.66
N LEU A 101 26.08 -13.87 23.54
CA LEU A 101 24.74 -13.46 23.08
C LEU A 101 23.84 -13.19 24.29
N ALA A 102 22.93 -12.26 24.15
CA ALA A 102 21.88 -12.07 25.14
C ALA A 102 20.96 -13.30 25.21
N GLN A 103 20.60 -13.70 26.42
CA GLN A 103 19.70 -14.82 26.68
C GLN A 103 18.56 -14.39 27.65
N ALA A 104 17.37 -14.89 27.37
CA ALA A 104 16.25 -14.77 28.29
C ALA A 104 16.34 -15.85 29.37
N GLN A 105 15.97 -15.52 30.61
CA GLN A 105 15.89 -16.51 31.67
C GLN A 105 14.78 -17.51 31.39
N SER A 106 15.05 -18.78 31.66
CA SER A 106 14.04 -19.84 31.68
C SER A 106 14.07 -20.56 33.03
N LEU A 107 12.89 -20.64 33.63
CA LEU A 107 12.63 -21.31 34.91
C LEU A 107 11.65 -22.47 34.69
N VAL A 108 11.88 -23.59 35.33
CA VAL A 108 11.02 -24.79 35.19
C VAL A 108 10.53 -25.25 36.54
N ALA A 109 9.23 -25.43 36.67
CA ALA A 109 8.63 -25.94 37.88
C ALA A 109 8.80 -27.47 38.01
N VAL A 110 8.62 -27.99 39.22
CA VAL A 110 8.57 -29.45 39.49
C VAL A 110 7.50 -30.11 38.63
N GLY A 111 7.80 -31.33 38.12
CA GLY A 111 6.89 -32.07 37.23
C GLY A 111 5.58 -32.48 37.92
N GLN A 112 4.50 -32.49 37.17
CA GLN A 112 3.17 -32.93 37.56
C GLN A 112 2.76 -34.19 36.78
N ALA A 113 1.99 -35.06 37.39
CA ALA A 113 1.50 -36.29 36.72
C ALA A 113 0.42 -35.98 35.66
N SER A 114 -0.27 -34.84 35.77
CA SER A 114 -1.32 -34.39 34.85
C SER A 114 -1.25 -32.89 34.63
N SER A 115 -1.52 -32.45 33.42
CA SER A 115 -1.63 -31.02 33.06
C SER A 115 -2.98 -30.40 33.48
N THR A 116 -3.96 -31.21 33.76
CA THR A 116 -5.34 -30.80 34.07
C THR A 116 -5.78 -31.09 35.51
N ALA A 117 -4.94 -31.76 36.32
CA ALA A 117 -5.23 -31.95 37.75
C ALA A 117 -5.02 -30.63 38.51
N ALA A 118 -5.86 -30.38 39.51
CA ALA A 118 -5.77 -29.20 40.34
C ALA A 118 -4.47 -29.20 41.18
N ILE A 119 -3.82 -28.06 41.27
CA ILE A 119 -2.64 -27.78 42.08
C ILE A 119 -3.11 -26.94 43.27
N GLY A 120 -3.00 -27.51 44.48
CA GLY A 120 -3.44 -26.85 45.72
C GLY A 120 -4.95 -26.93 45.98
N SER A 121 -5.40 -26.14 46.95
CA SER A 121 -6.75 -26.12 47.47
C SER A 121 -7.75 -25.31 46.64
N GLY A 122 -7.27 -24.50 45.72
CA GLY A 122 -8.09 -23.55 44.94
C GLY A 122 -8.42 -22.23 45.66
N ASN A 123 -7.78 -21.98 46.81
CA ASN A 123 -7.88 -20.70 47.47
C ASN A 123 -7.18 -19.61 46.62
N ALA A 124 -7.86 -18.48 46.45
CA ALA A 124 -7.34 -17.38 45.63
C ALA A 124 -5.98 -16.90 46.14
N THR A 125 -4.93 -17.13 45.37
CA THR A 125 -3.56 -16.80 45.69
C THR A 125 -3.03 -15.81 44.65
N VAL A 126 -2.50 -14.68 45.11
CA VAL A 126 -1.92 -13.67 44.25
C VAL A 126 -0.46 -14.03 43.95
N VAL A 127 -0.13 -14.21 42.67
CA VAL A 127 1.22 -14.48 42.19
C VAL A 127 1.75 -13.20 41.50
N THR A 128 2.83 -12.65 42.04
CA THR A 128 3.41 -11.40 41.60
C THR A 128 4.75 -11.63 40.90
N PHE A 129 4.92 -11.07 39.73
CA PHE A 129 6.13 -11.13 38.92
C PHE A 129 6.83 -9.78 38.97
N ASP A 130 8.12 -9.81 39.13
CA ASP A 130 9.03 -8.66 39.03
C ASP A 130 10.22 -9.03 38.14
N PHE A 131 10.81 -8.03 37.48
CA PHE A 131 11.97 -8.22 36.62
C PHE A 131 13.12 -7.37 37.13
N GLY A 132 14.32 -7.93 37.08
CA GLY A 132 15.48 -7.22 37.61
C GLY A 132 16.78 -8.00 37.44
N THR A 133 17.81 -7.47 38.04
CA THR A 133 19.11 -8.12 38.06
C THR A 133 19.30 -8.93 39.35
N THR A 134 19.78 -10.18 39.23
CA THR A 134 20.08 -11.04 40.34
C THR A 134 21.58 -11.15 40.53
N ASN A 135 22.09 -10.87 41.73
CA ASN A 135 23.47 -11.08 42.14
C ASN A 135 23.51 -11.86 43.45
N GLY A 136 23.71 -13.16 43.37
CA GLY A 136 23.55 -14.05 44.50
C GLY A 136 22.14 -14.03 45.07
N ALA A 137 21.97 -13.72 46.34
CA ALA A 137 20.67 -13.57 47.00
C ALA A 137 20.06 -12.17 46.86
N VAL A 138 20.71 -11.24 46.19
CA VAL A 138 20.22 -9.86 46.03
C VAL A 138 19.50 -9.73 44.68
N PHE A 139 18.23 -9.33 44.74
CA PHE A 139 17.46 -8.95 43.56
C PHE A 139 17.26 -7.43 43.55
N THR A 140 17.59 -6.81 42.43
CA THR A 140 17.35 -5.36 42.19
C THR A 140 16.39 -5.23 41.01
N SER A 141 15.17 -4.70 41.29
CA SER A 141 14.15 -4.49 40.27
C SER A 141 14.63 -3.52 39.18
N ASN A 142 14.27 -3.77 37.94
CA ASN A 142 14.59 -2.90 36.79
C ASN A 142 13.66 -1.67 36.68
N GLY A 143 12.68 -1.53 37.58
CA GLY A 143 11.76 -0.40 37.60
C GLY A 143 10.58 -0.48 36.62
N SER A 144 10.41 -1.62 35.93
CA SER A 144 9.27 -1.83 35.01
C SER A 144 7.93 -2.02 35.76
N GLY A 145 7.98 -2.13 37.07
CA GLY A 145 6.83 -2.40 37.94
C GLY A 145 6.46 -3.87 38.05
N THR A 146 5.86 -4.22 39.20
CA THR A 146 5.36 -5.58 39.43
C THR A 146 4.03 -5.79 38.72
N LYS A 147 3.80 -7.01 38.23
CA LYS A 147 2.54 -7.45 37.64
C LYS A 147 2.05 -8.71 38.35
N SER A 148 0.74 -8.85 38.55
CA SER A 148 0.17 -9.93 39.32
C SER A 148 -0.97 -10.62 38.61
N ILE A 149 -1.14 -11.91 38.87
CA ILE A 149 -2.29 -12.73 38.51
C ILE A 149 -2.85 -13.38 39.77
N THR A 150 -4.13 -13.75 39.73
CA THR A 150 -4.75 -14.56 40.81
C THR A 150 -4.94 -16.00 40.30
N ILE A 151 -4.44 -16.96 41.07
CA ILE A 151 -4.67 -18.37 40.83
C ILE A 151 -5.69 -18.85 41.89
N ASP A 152 -6.80 -19.40 41.43
CA ASP A 152 -7.92 -19.87 42.24
C ASP A 152 -8.49 -21.17 41.68
N GLY A 153 -9.59 -21.67 42.23
CA GLY A 153 -10.22 -22.95 41.84
C GLY A 153 -10.66 -23.03 40.37
N THR A 154 -10.68 -21.92 39.63
CA THR A 154 -11.05 -21.90 38.20
C THR A 154 -9.87 -22.08 37.26
N ASN A 155 -8.65 -21.80 37.74
CA ASN A 155 -7.42 -21.84 36.92
C ASN A 155 -6.21 -22.50 37.60
N ASN A 156 -6.37 -23.23 38.72
CA ASN A 156 -5.28 -23.84 39.46
C ASN A 156 -4.79 -25.19 38.88
N THR A 157 -5.05 -25.46 37.63
CA THR A 157 -4.41 -26.56 36.90
C THR A 157 -3.11 -26.06 36.20
N LEU A 158 -2.23 -26.98 35.80
CA LEU A 158 -1.01 -26.59 35.08
C LEU A 158 -1.35 -25.82 33.79
N GLN A 159 -2.39 -26.26 33.06
CA GLN A 159 -2.90 -25.57 31.88
C GLN A 159 -3.51 -24.21 32.25
N GLY A 160 -4.34 -24.14 33.28
CA GLY A 160 -4.98 -22.87 33.69
C GLY A 160 -3.96 -21.83 34.16
N ILE A 161 -2.91 -22.23 34.89
CA ILE A 161 -1.82 -21.37 35.30
C ILE A 161 -1.05 -20.84 34.07
N SER A 162 -0.73 -21.73 33.12
CA SER A 162 -0.06 -21.33 31.86
C SER A 162 -0.90 -20.32 31.07
N ASP A 163 -2.20 -20.60 30.94
CA ASP A 163 -3.13 -19.72 30.20
C ASP A 163 -3.30 -18.36 30.89
N ALA A 164 -3.40 -18.34 32.22
CA ALA A 164 -3.52 -17.11 33.00
C ALA A 164 -2.25 -16.23 32.87
N ILE A 165 -1.05 -16.81 32.91
CA ILE A 165 0.21 -16.09 32.72
C ILE A 165 0.29 -15.50 31.30
N ASN A 166 -0.02 -16.30 30.30
CA ASN A 166 0.08 -15.86 28.90
C ASN A 166 -0.98 -14.79 28.55
N ALA A 167 -2.21 -14.95 29.04
CA ALA A 167 -3.29 -13.97 28.84
C ALA A 167 -2.98 -12.60 29.47
N ALA A 168 -2.27 -12.60 30.60
CA ALA A 168 -1.90 -11.36 31.30
C ALA A 168 -0.76 -10.58 30.62
N GLN A 169 -0.06 -11.15 29.64
CA GLN A 169 1.03 -10.49 28.87
C GLN A 169 2.05 -9.72 29.75
N MET A 170 2.48 -10.38 30.82
CA MET A 170 3.27 -9.75 31.88
C MET A 170 4.76 -9.64 31.59
N GLY A 171 5.24 -10.11 30.45
CA GLY A 171 6.66 -10.20 30.14
C GLY A 171 7.25 -11.58 30.43
N VAL A 172 6.40 -12.57 30.71
CA VAL A 172 6.72 -13.99 30.85
C VAL A 172 5.85 -14.78 29.89
N SER A 173 6.45 -15.74 29.20
CA SER A 173 5.75 -16.76 28.42
C SER A 173 5.75 -18.07 29.22
N ALA A 174 4.57 -18.68 29.38
CA ALA A 174 4.41 -19.94 30.06
C ALA A 174 4.08 -21.04 29.05
N THR A 175 4.79 -22.16 29.14
CA THR A 175 4.59 -23.33 28.29
C THR A 175 4.60 -24.60 29.11
N ILE A 176 3.86 -25.63 28.70
CA ILE A 176 3.89 -26.95 29.35
C ILE A 176 4.75 -27.88 28.48
N VAL A 177 5.79 -28.43 29.08
CA VAL A 177 6.71 -29.35 28.41
C VAL A 177 6.47 -30.75 29.00
N ASN A 178 6.33 -31.76 28.15
CA ASN A 178 6.27 -33.16 28.57
C ASN A 178 7.67 -33.80 28.41
N ASP A 179 8.32 -34.16 29.51
CA ASP A 179 9.67 -34.73 29.52
C ASP A 179 9.71 -36.27 29.50
N GLY A 180 8.51 -36.92 29.45
CA GLY A 180 8.38 -38.40 29.42
C GLY A 180 8.69 -39.11 30.73
N SER A 181 8.90 -38.39 31.85
CA SER A 181 9.17 -38.96 33.16
C SER A 181 7.91 -39.47 33.88
N GLY A 182 8.01 -39.98 35.11
CA GLY A 182 6.85 -40.39 35.93
C GLY A 182 5.94 -39.20 36.31
N THR A 183 6.43 -37.98 36.32
CA THR A 183 5.67 -36.71 36.45
C THR A 183 6.00 -35.82 35.27
N PRO A 184 5.45 -36.12 34.08
CA PRO A 184 6.02 -35.65 32.81
C PRO A 184 5.72 -34.19 32.49
N TYR A 185 4.70 -33.58 33.07
CA TYR A 185 4.23 -32.25 32.70
C TYR A 185 4.92 -31.19 33.56
N ARG A 186 5.75 -30.32 32.91
CA ARG A 186 6.49 -29.25 33.57
C ARG A 186 6.04 -27.90 33.04
N LEU A 187 5.79 -26.95 33.95
CA LEU A 187 5.59 -25.57 33.58
C LEU A 187 6.96 -24.90 33.36
N ALA A 188 7.24 -24.47 32.14
CA ALA A 188 8.39 -23.67 31.80
C ALA A 188 7.99 -22.21 31.66
N LEU A 189 8.64 -21.32 32.41
CA LEU A 189 8.43 -19.89 32.41
C LEU A 189 9.65 -19.22 31.79
N THR A 190 9.49 -18.51 30.70
CA THR A 190 10.58 -17.83 30.00
C THR A 190 10.33 -16.34 29.95
N SER A 191 11.30 -15.51 30.32
CA SER A 191 11.21 -14.08 30.14
C SER A 191 11.05 -13.75 28.64
N THR A 192 10.16 -12.86 28.28
CA THR A 192 10.01 -12.44 26.87
C THR A 192 11.13 -11.54 26.40
N ASN A 193 11.88 -10.95 27.34
CA ASN A 193 13.03 -10.13 27.06
C ASN A 193 14.30 -10.84 27.53
N SER A 194 15.36 -10.74 26.74
CA SER A 194 16.72 -11.19 27.13
C SER A 194 17.41 -10.17 28.05
N GLY A 195 18.55 -10.55 28.56
CA GLY A 195 19.44 -9.70 29.36
C GLY A 195 19.31 -9.87 30.86
N LEU A 196 20.41 -9.55 31.57
CA LEU A 196 20.52 -9.69 33.02
C LEU A 196 19.43 -8.94 33.78
N SER A 197 19.00 -7.77 33.30
CA SER A 197 17.98 -6.95 33.92
C SER A 197 16.55 -7.48 33.77
N ASN A 198 16.37 -8.61 33.06
CA ASN A 198 15.10 -9.27 32.85
C ASN A 198 15.04 -10.66 33.53
N SER A 199 15.88 -10.89 34.58
CA SER A 199 15.73 -12.04 35.45
C SER A 199 14.40 -11.97 36.19
N ILE A 200 13.70 -13.10 36.29
CA ILE A 200 12.34 -13.20 36.85
C ILE A 200 12.44 -13.44 38.35
N LYS A 201 11.71 -12.64 39.14
CA LYS A 201 11.38 -12.91 40.53
C LYS A 201 9.88 -13.16 40.64
N ILE A 202 9.50 -14.24 41.33
CA ILE A 202 8.09 -14.61 41.56
C ILE A 202 7.85 -14.71 43.07
N THR A 203 6.92 -13.94 43.54
CA THR A 203 6.45 -13.99 44.93
C THR A 203 4.97 -14.28 45.00
N THR A 204 4.51 -14.84 46.11
CA THR A 204 3.09 -15.14 46.35
C THR A 204 2.69 -14.60 47.72
N ASP A 205 1.38 -14.35 47.92
CA ASP A 205 0.80 -14.03 49.21
C ASP A 205 0.62 -15.29 50.11
N ALA A 206 0.97 -16.47 49.57
CA ALA A 206 0.99 -17.77 50.23
C ALA A 206 -0.39 -18.22 50.84
N VAL A 207 -1.50 -17.70 50.33
CA VAL A 207 -2.86 -18.13 50.76
C VAL A 207 -3.08 -19.61 50.43
N ASP A 208 -2.66 -20.08 49.27
CA ASP A 208 -2.52 -21.50 48.95
C ASP A 208 -1.05 -21.91 49.00
N ALA A 209 -0.66 -22.61 50.05
CA ALA A 209 0.72 -23.02 50.27
C ALA A 209 1.26 -23.96 49.18
N THR A 210 0.38 -24.73 48.49
CA THR A 210 0.79 -25.63 47.41
C THR A 210 1.11 -24.81 46.14
N VAL A 211 0.27 -23.83 45.81
CA VAL A 211 0.54 -22.89 44.67
C VAL A 211 1.78 -22.09 44.98
N ALA A 212 1.96 -21.60 46.22
CA ALA A 212 3.15 -20.89 46.65
C ALA A 212 4.43 -21.75 46.53
N GLY A 213 4.34 -23.02 47.01
CA GLY A 213 5.42 -23.99 46.89
C GLY A 213 5.76 -24.37 45.42
N PHE A 214 4.79 -24.18 44.51
CA PHE A 214 4.96 -24.50 43.08
C PHE A 214 5.54 -23.35 42.26
N LEU A 215 5.15 -22.09 42.55
CA LEU A 215 5.49 -20.94 41.71
C LEU A 215 6.49 -19.96 42.30
N THR A 216 6.71 -19.94 43.62
CA THR A 216 7.63 -18.99 44.23
C THR A 216 9.07 -19.16 43.71
N HIS A 217 9.68 -18.10 43.25
CA HIS A 217 11.08 -18.03 42.85
C HIS A 217 11.66 -16.65 43.23
N ASP A 218 12.10 -16.55 44.50
CA ASP A 218 12.70 -15.34 45.04
C ASP A 218 14.21 -15.59 45.25
N PRO A 219 15.15 -14.89 44.59
CA PRO A 219 16.59 -15.05 44.81
C PRO A 219 17.01 -14.81 46.27
N ALA A 220 16.25 -13.99 47.04
CA ALA A 220 16.52 -13.76 48.46
C ALA A 220 15.83 -14.79 49.40
N GLY A 221 15.00 -15.68 48.87
CA GLY A 221 14.18 -16.60 49.64
C GLY A 221 14.03 -17.96 48.99
N ALA A 222 12.76 -18.42 48.83
CA ALA A 222 12.47 -19.71 48.24
C ALA A 222 12.63 -19.68 46.72
N GLN A 223 13.38 -20.62 46.16
CA GLN A 223 13.61 -20.82 44.74
C GLN A 223 13.08 -22.19 44.33
N ASN A 224 11.74 -22.29 44.19
CA ASN A 224 11.05 -23.56 43.92
C ASN A 224 11.10 -23.96 42.44
N LEU A 225 11.46 -23.03 41.54
CA LEU A 225 11.66 -23.30 40.13
C LEU A 225 13.16 -23.47 39.85
N THR A 226 13.48 -24.45 39.01
CA THR A 226 14.86 -24.68 38.55
C THR A 226 15.18 -23.76 37.38
N GLN A 227 16.24 -23.00 37.48
CA GLN A 227 16.76 -22.21 36.37
C GLN A 227 17.45 -23.12 35.35
N THR A 228 16.88 -23.23 34.15
CA THR A 228 17.44 -24.02 33.04
C THR A 228 18.31 -23.17 32.12
N VAL A 229 17.93 -21.88 31.96
CA VAL A 229 18.71 -20.88 31.22
C VAL A 229 18.86 -19.64 32.10
N ALA A 230 20.08 -19.17 32.30
CA ALA A 230 20.35 -17.92 33.01
C ALA A 230 20.10 -16.73 32.09
N ALA A 231 19.54 -15.64 32.64
CA ALA A 231 19.51 -14.36 31.96
C ALA A 231 20.97 -13.89 31.70
N GLN A 232 21.25 -13.40 30.51
CA GLN A 232 22.57 -12.95 30.10
C GLN A 232 22.50 -11.81 29.12
N ASP A 233 23.37 -10.82 29.27
CA ASP A 233 23.56 -9.75 28.29
C ASP A 233 24.44 -10.23 27.13
N ALA A 234 24.21 -9.65 25.95
CA ALA A 234 25.19 -9.73 24.86
C ALA A 234 26.40 -8.93 25.22
N ASN A 235 27.61 -9.54 25.06
CA ASN A 235 28.90 -8.88 25.23
C ASN A 235 29.66 -8.93 23.92
N PHE A 236 30.08 -7.77 23.45
CA PHE A 236 30.78 -7.64 22.17
C PHE A 236 31.73 -6.43 22.20
N THR A 237 32.61 -6.34 21.21
CA THR A 237 33.43 -5.14 21.04
C THR A 237 33.18 -4.53 19.66
N VAL A 238 33.26 -3.21 19.58
CA VAL A 238 33.30 -2.46 18.32
C VAL A 238 34.65 -1.70 18.31
N ASN A 239 35.49 -1.97 17.33
CA ASN A 239 36.86 -1.40 17.23
C ASN A 239 37.65 -1.54 18.53
N GLY A 240 37.47 -2.65 19.27
CA GLY A 240 38.14 -2.92 20.55
C GLY A 240 37.45 -2.29 21.76
N ILE A 241 36.41 -1.46 21.60
CA ILE A 241 35.65 -0.89 22.71
C ILE A 241 34.65 -1.95 23.18
N ALA A 242 34.71 -2.33 24.46
CA ALA A 242 33.80 -3.31 25.05
C ALA A 242 32.44 -2.71 25.33
N LEU A 243 31.38 -3.41 24.89
CA LEU A 243 29.98 -3.03 25.01
C LEU A 243 29.16 -4.20 25.56
N SER A 244 28.12 -3.89 26.30
CA SER A 244 27.13 -4.86 26.80
C SER A 244 25.71 -4.36 26.45
N ASN A 245 24.84 -5.26 26.05
CA ASN A 245 23.45 -4.93 25.75
C ASN A 245 22.51 -6.05 26.18
N ALA A 246 21.37 -5.71 26.76
CA ALA A 246 20.39 -6.69 27.20
C ALA A 246 19.71 -7.47 26.05
N SER A 247 19.82 -6.98 24.82
CA SER A 247 19.28 -7.57 23.62
C SER A 247 20.36 -7.93 22.60
N ASN A 248 20.10 -8.92 21.75
CA ASN A 248 20.92 -9.20 20.57
C ASN A 248 20.68 -8.19 19.43
N THR A 249 19.62 -7.40 19.50
CA THR A 249 19.36 -6.28 18.58
C THR A 249 19.82 -4.98 19.26
N ILE A 250 20.80 -4.31 18.66
CA ILE A 250 21.51 -3.17 19.21
C ILE A 250 21.39 -2.01 18.23
N THR A 251 20.93 -0.86 18.69
CA THR A 251 20.66 0.31 17.84
C THR A 251 21.50 1.53 18.15
N ASP A 252 22.30 1.49 19.20
CA ASP A 252 23.05 2.60 19.79
C ASP A 252 24.57 2.41 19.84
N ALA A 253 25.08 1.21 19.50
CA ALA A 253 26.52 0.91 19.54
C ALA A 253 27.32 1.65 18.44
N ILE A 254 26.71 1.89 17.28
CA ILE A 254 27.28 2.64 16.16
C ILE A 254 26.20 3.62 15.69
N GLN A 255 26.54 4.89 15.61
CA GLN A 255 25.57 5.93 15.21
C GLN A 255 24.87 5.59 13.90
N GLY A 256 23.55 5.52 13.95
CA GLY A 256 22.70 5.27 12.77
C GLY A 256 22.78 3.84 12.22
N VAL A 257 23.37 2.89 12.97
CA VAL A 257 23.47 1.49 12.58
C VAL A 257 22.70 0.62 13.59
N SER A 258 21.86 -0.26 13.09
CA SER A 258 21.21 -1.32 13.86
C SER A 258 21.92 -2.64 13.57
N LEU A 259 22.36 -3.34 14.63
CA LEU A 259 23.04 -4.63 14.57
C LEU A 259 22.13 -5.70 15.17
N THR A 260 22.10 -6.89 14.57
CA THR A 260 21.44 -8.07 15.17
C THR A 260 22.46 -9.20 15.23
N LEU A 261 22.88 -9.55 16.45
CA LEU A 261 23.85 -10.61 16.72
C LEU A 261 23.17 -11.96 16.69
N THR A 262 23.76 -12.93 15.99
CA THR A 262 23.20 -14.29 15.84
C THR A 262 24.18 -15.38 16.31
N LYS A 263 25.50 -15.12 16.27
CA LYS A 263 26.50 -16.12 16.61
C LYS A 263 27.73 -15.47 17.25
N LEU A 264 28.44 -16.23 18.05
CA LEU A 264 29.74 -15.81 18.61
C LEU A 264 30.80 -15.76 17.50
N THR A 265 31.73 -14.82 17.61
CA THR A 265 32.88 -14.76 16.71
C THR A 265 34.00 -15.68 17.17
N THR A 266 34.65 -16.33 16.24
CA THR A 266 35.93 -17.01 16.47
C THR A 266 37.12 -16.12 16.10
N THR A 267 36.94 -15.26 15.12
CA THR A 267 37.82 -14.19 14.69
C THR A 267 36.98 -12.93 14.50
N PRO A 268 37.53 -11.72 14.76
CA PRO A 268 36.75 -10.50 14.56
C PRO A 268 36.16 -10.41 13.14
N ALA A 269 34.87 -10.16 13.06
CA ALA A 269 34.19 -9.90 11.81
C ALA A 269 34.15 -8.38 11.55
N THR A 270 34.02 -7.97 10.30
CA THR A 270 33.95 -6.55 9.94
C THR A 270 32.56 -6.16 9.43
N LEU A 271 32.13 -4.98 9.83
CA LEU A 271 31.00 -4.28 9.25
C LEU A 271 31.52 -3.12 8.41
N THR A 272 31.17 -3.09 7.13
CA THR A 272 31.47 -1.97 6.25
C THR A 272 30.19 -1.16 6.00
N VAL A 273 30.22 0.11 6.41
CA VAL A 273 29.13 1.06 6.14
C VAL A 273 29.57 1.96 5.00
N THR A 274 28.80 1.96 3.92
CA THR A 274 29.04 2.78 2.73
C THR A 274 27.76 3.52 2.33
N ARG A 275 27.88 4.53 1.49
CA ARG A 275 26.71 5.14 0.86
C ARG A 275 26.09 4.16 -0.14
N ASP A 276 24.79 4.03 -0.10
CA ASP A 276 24.07 3.11 -1.02
C ASP A 276 23.81 3.81 -2.38
N THR A 277 24.86 3.82 -3.21
CA THR A 277 24.76 4.36 -4.57
C THR A 277 23.89 3.50 -5.48
N SER A 278 23.72 2.20 -5.17
CA SER A 278 22.88 1.31 -5.98
C SER A 278 21.40 1.57 -5.77
N ALA A 279 20.98 1.83 -4.53
CA ALA A 279 19.61 2.21 -4.21
C ALA A 279 19.23 3.54 -4.89
N VAL A 280 20.13 4.55 -4.85
CA VAL A 280 19.91 5.83 -5.56
C VAL A 280 19.81 5.60 -7.07
N SER A 281 20.72 4.83 -7.66
CA SER A 281 20.71 4.55 -9.11
C SER A 281 19.42 3.83 -9.54
N THR A 282 18.97 2.84 -8.77
CA THR A 282 17.72 2.11 -9.01
C THR A 282 16.51 3.04 -8.89
N ALA A 283 16.48 3.90 -7.88
CA ALA A 283 15.38 4.85 -7.67
C ALA A 283 15.34 5.93 -8.75
N VAL A 284 16.48 6.42 -9.23
CA VAL A 284 16.57 7.36 -10.38
C VAL A 284 16.07 6.68 -11.66
N SER A 285 16.42 5.42 -11.90
CA SER A 285 15.90 4.66 -13.04
C SER A 285 14.39 4.50 -12.95
N GLY A 286 13.85 4.08 -11.80
CA GLY A 286 12.41 3.94 -11.57
C GLY A 286 11.64 5.26 -11.74
N PHE A 287 12.21 6.39 -11.29
CA PHE A 287 11.67 7.72 -11.54
C PHE A 287 11.60 8.03 -13.05
N ILE A 288 12.65 7.74 -13.80
CA ILE A 288 12.71 7.97 -15.25
C ILE A 288 11.68 7.11 -15.98
N ASP A 289 11.57 5.83 -15.64
CA ASP A 289 10.61 4.92 -16.25
C ASP A 289 9.16 5.36 -15.99
N ALA A 290 8.85 5.75 -14.76
CA ALA A 290 7.51 6.22 -14.38
C ALA A 290 7.17 7.57 -15.07
N TYR A 291 8.13 8.48 -15.15
CA TYR A 291 7.98 9.72 -15.92
C TYR A 291 7.73 9.44 -17.41
N ASN A 292 8.53 8.57 -18.02
CA ASN A 292 8.42 8.24 -19.45
C ASN A 292 7.08 7.58 -19.77
N ALA A 293 6.58 6.72 -18.90
CA ALA A 293 5.24 6.13 -19.02
C ALA A 293 4.16 7.22 -18.99
N LEU A 294 4.23 8.15 -18.04
CA LEU A 294 3.32 9.29 -17.94
C LEU A 294 3.42 10.20 -19.17
N ALA A 295 4.62 10.63 -19.54
CA ALA A 295 4.88 11.54 -20.67
C ALA A 295 4.37 10.94 -22.00
N SER A 296 4.62 9.66 -22.25
CA SER A 296 4.14 8.94 -23.44
C SER A 296 2.62 8.92 -23.52
N GLN A 297 1.92 8.64 -22.39
CA GLN A 297 0.46 8.62 -22.35
C GLN A 297 -0.14 10.04 -22.48
N LEU A 298 0.45 11.04 -21.85
CA LEU A 298 0.04 12.43 -22.03
C LEU A 298 0.15 12.84 -23.49
N LYS A 299 1.27 12.50 -24.16
CA LYS A 299 1.52 12.79 -25.58
C LYS A 299 0.51 12.06 -26.48
N SER A 300 0.34 10.76 -26.33
CA SER A 300 -0.55 9.97 -27.20
C SER A 300 -2.02 10.38 -27.07
N ARG A 301 -2.48 10.69 -25.85
CA ARG A 301 -3.88 11.10 -25.61
C ARG A 301 -4.16 12.53 -26.02
N SER A 302 -3.15 13.41 -26.11
CA SER A 302 -3.25 14.79 -26.59
C SER A 302 -3.02 14.93 -28.09
N ALA A 303 -2.55 13.90 -28.78
CA ALA A 303 -2.23 13.94 -30.21
C ALA A 303 -3.47 14.27 -31.05
N TYR A 304 -3.30 15.18 -32.00
CA TYR A 304 -4.35 15.44 -32.99
C TYR A 304 -4.37 14.33 -34.03
N GLY A 305 -5.57 14.01 -34.51
CA GLY A 305 -5.73 13.06 -35.60
C GLY A 305 -5.14 13.60 -36.90
N SER A 306 -4.72 12.68 -37.77
CA SER A 306 -4.28 12.96 -39.13
C SER A 306 -5.16 12.21 -40.12
N ALA A 307 -4.91 12.37 -41.42
CA ALA A 307 -5.65 11.63 -42.45
C ALA A 307 -5.48 10.10 -42.33
N THR A 308 -4.40 9.65 -41.65
CA THR A 308 -4.04 8.21 -41.53
C THR A 308 -4.10 7.71 -40.07
N ALA A 309 -4.35 8.57 -39.08
CA ALA A 309 -4.36 8.18 -37.66
C ALA A 309 -5.47 8.88 -36.91
N GLN A 310 -6.19 8.12 -36.07
CA GLN A 310 -7.20 8.67 -35.18
C GLN A 310 -6.54 9.51 -34.09
N GLY A 311 -7.12 10.66 -33.74
CA GLY A 311 -6.63 11.52 -32.65
C GLY A 311 -6.82 10.87 -31.28
N GLY A 312 -6.01 11.30 -30.33
CA GLY A 312 -6.13 10.90 -28.94
C GLY A 312 -7.45 11.34 -28.30
N ALA A 313 -7.95 10.57 -27.37
CA ALA A 313 -9.26 10.82 -26.73
C ALA A 313 -9.34 12.18 -26.02
N LEU A 314 -8.21 12.77 -25.63
CA LEU A 314 -8.09 14.06 -24.96
C LEU A 314 -7.46 15.14 -25.87
N ALA A 315 -7.49 14.95 -27.18
CA ALA A 315 -7.01 15.97 -28.13
C ALA A 315 -7.76 17.30 -27.89
N GLY A 316 -6.98 18.38 -27.71
CA GLY A 316 -7.50 19.72 -27.43
C GLY A 316 -7.98 19.95 -25.98
N ASP A 317 -7.83 18.98 -25.08
CA ASP A 317 -8.21 19.18 -23.67
C ASP A 317 -7.20 20.10 -22.94
N GLY A 318 -7.73 21.19 -22.35
CA GLY A 318 -6.94 22.23 -21.68
C GLY A 318 -6.26 21.72 -20.40
N THR A 319 -6.90 20.80 -19.67
CA THR A 319 -6.36 20.21 -18.43
C THR A 319 -5.09 19.42 -18.72
N LEU A 320 -5.11 18.62 -19.79
CA LEU A 320 -3.94 17.83 -20.20
C LEU A 320 -2.75 18.72 -20.59
N ARG A 321 -3.03 19.80 -21.30
CA ARG A 321 -2.01 20.79 -21.66
C ARG A 321 -1.42 21.45 -20.42
N LEU A 322 -2.27 21.86 -19.48
CA LEU A 322 -1.83 22.47 -18.22
C LEU A 322 -0.91 21.53 -17.42
N MET A 323 -1.26 20.23 -17.34
CA MET A 323 -0.41 19.24 -16.69
C MET A 323 0.97 19.13 -17.35
N GLN A 324 1.03 19.11 -18.69
CA GLN A 324 2.29 19.08 -19.44
C GLN A 324 3.12 20.35 -19.21
N ASP A 325 2.50 21.50 -19.19
CA ASP A 325 3.19 22.79 -19.01
C ASP A 325 3.73 22.93 -17.57
N GLN A 326 2.96 22.48 -16.56
CA GLN A 326 3.41 22.45 -15.18
C GLN A 326 4.63 21.53 -14.99
N LEU A 327 4.58 20.31 -15.55
CA LEU A 327 5.71 19.37 -15.50
C LEU A 327 6.97 19.99 -16.14
N ARG A 328 6.85 20.59 -17.34
CA ARG A 328 7.96 21.28 -17.99
C ARG A 328 8.50 22.43 -17.16
N GLY A 329 7.63 23.21 -16.54
CA GLY A 329 8.00 24.31 -15.66
C GLY A 329 8.87 23.84 -14.48
N ILE A 330 8.51 22.72 -13.85
CA ILE A 330 9.28 22.14 -12.75
C ILE A 330 10.68 21.72 -13.21
N PHE A 331 10.79 21.06 -14.36
CA PHE A 331 12.08 20.60 -14.88
C PHE A 331 12.99 21.74 -15.35
N ASN A 332 12.43 22.85 -15.81
CA ASN A 332 13.18 24.01 -16.26
C ASN A 332 13.65 24.92 -15.09
N THR A 333 13.15 24.69 -13.88
CA THR A 333 13.54 25.48 -12.72
C THR A 333 14.69 24.79 -11.99
N ALA A 334 15.81 25.47 -11.81
CA ALA A 334 16.97 24.98 -11.07
C ALA A 334 16.61 24.58 -9.63
N ALA A 335 17.22 23.52 -9.14
CA ALA A 335 17.21 23.20 -7.71
C ALA A 335 18.18 24.14 -6.97
N SER A 336 17.97 24.31 -5.66
CA SER A 336 18.87 25.07 -4.79
C SER A 336 19.27 24.22 -3.59
N GLY A 337 20.39 24.58 -2.92
CA GLY A 337 20.86 23.89 -1.73
C GLY A 337 22.05 22.95 -1.95
N GLY A 338 22.64 22.95 -3.14
CA GLY A 338 23.85 22.23 -3.48
C GLY A 338 24.58 22.87 -4.67
N THR A 339 25.71 22.29 -5.08
CA THR A 339 26.48 22.73 -6.27
C THR A 339 25.82 22.25 -7.57
N LEU A 340 25.03 21.15 -7.51
CA LEU A 340 24.28 20.62 -8.62
C LEU A 340 22.87 21.23 -8.65
N THR A 341 22.48 21.78 -9.80
CA THR A 341 21.23 22.55 -9.95
C THR A 341 20.28 21.98 -11.00
N TYR A 342 20.81 21.23 -11.98
CA TYR A 342 20.03 20.62 -13.05
C TYR A 342 20.24 19.12 -13.15
N LEU A 343 19.21 18.39 -13.57
CA LEU A 343 19.25 16.93 -13.76
C LEU A 343 20.29 16.47 -14.78
N SER A 344 20.58 17.30 -15.77
CA SER A 344 21.62 17.01 -16.80
C SER A 344 23.02 16.89 -16.22
N GLU A 345 23.29 17.51 -15.07
CA GLU A 345 24.60 17.46 -14.39
C GLU A 345 24.84 16.07 -13.78
N VAL A 346 23.78 15.36 -13.43
CA VAL A 346 23.81 13.98 -12.91
C VAL A 346 23.45 12.91 -13.95
N GLY A 347 23.48 13.26 -15.23
CA GLY A 347 23.26 12.30 -16.32
C GLY A 347 21.80 12.04 -16.69
N VAL A 348 20.83 12.79 -16.16
CA VAL A 348 19.43 12.69 -16.56
C VAL A 348 19.11 13.79 -17.56
N ALA A 349 18.84 13.42 -18.81
CA ALA A 349 18.65 14.37 -19.91
C ALA A 349 17.34 14.14 -20.67
N PHE A 350 16.69 15.24 -21.08
CA PHE A 350 15.55 15.19 -21.99
C PHE A 350 15.95 14.76 -23.38
N GLN A 351 15.13 13.91 -23.98
CA GLN A 351 15.20 13.53 -25.38
C GLN A 351 14.26 14.41 -26.23
N ALA A 352 14.46 14.43 -27.53
CA ALA A 352 13.66 15.22 -28.47
C ALA A 352 12.16 14.85 -28.48
N ASP A 353 11.83 13.63 -28.07
CA ASP A 353 10.45 13.16 -27.95
C ASP A 353 9.76 13.54 -26.64
N GLY A 354 10.49 14.15 -25.70
CA GLY A 354 10.01 14.58 -24.39
C GLY A 354 10.20 13.54 -23.29
N THR A 355 10.85 12.40 -23.57
CA THR A 355 11.22 11.39 -22.56
C THR A 355 12.53 11.79 -21.85
N LEU A 356 12.78 11.15 -20.70
CA LEU A 356 14.05 11.24 -19.99
C LEU A 356 14.92 10.03 -20.31
N LYS A 357 16.24 10.24 -20.36
CA LYS A 357 17.22 9.16 -20.49
C LYS A 357 18.29 9.31 -19.41
N LEU A 358 18.70 8.18 -18.82
CA LEU A 358 19.80 8.12 -17.85
C LEU A 358 21.11 7.75 -18.51
N ASP A 359 22.14 8.51 -18.19
CA ASP A 359 23.55 8.14 -18.33
C ASP A 359 24.02 7.65 -16.95
N SER A 360 24.01 6.33 -16.75
CA SER A 360 24.38 5.71 -15.48
C SER A 360 25.85 5.95 -15.13
N SER A 361 26.75 6.09 -16.12
CA SER A 361 28.16 6.36 -15.87
C SER A 361 28.35 7.75 -15.29
N LYS A 362 27.64 8.74 -15.82
CA LYS A 362 27.64 10.11 -15.32
C LYS A 362 27.03 10.22 -13.93
N LEU A 363 25.90 9.51 -13.68
CA LEU A 363 25.29 9.44 -12.36
C LEU A 363 26.25 8.84 -11.33
N ASN A 364 26.87 7.70 -11.63
CA ASN A 364 27.82 7.05 -10.74
C ASN A 364 29.04 7.94 -10.44
N SER A 365 29.56 8.65 -11.45
CA SER A 365 30.67 9.60 -11.27
C SER A 365 30.27 10.78 -10.38
N ALA A 366 29.07 11.33 -10.56
CA ALA A 366 28.54 12.39 -9.71
C ALA A 366 28.35 11.94 -8.27
N MET A 367 27.80 10.72 -8.05
CA MET A 367 27.64 10.13 -6.72
C MET A 367 28.99 9.84 -6.03
N ALA A 368 29.99 9.41 -6.77
CA ALA A 368 31.32 9.16 -6.22
C ALA A 368 32.01 10.46 -5.79
N SER A 369 31.85 11.54 -6.55
CA SER A 369 32.46 12.83 -6.29
C SER A 369 31.73 13.66 -5.25
N ASN A 370 30.41 13.68 -5.29
CA ASN A 370 29.59 14.59 -4.50
C ASN A 370 28.18 14.03 -4.19
N PHE A 371 28.14 12.90 -3.45
CA PHE A 371 26.92 12.19 -3.12
C PHE A 371 25.85 13.09 -2.49
N SER A 372 26.27 13.97 -1.56
CA SER A 372 25.35 14.87 -0.86
C SER A 372 24.62 15.83 -1.79
N ASP A 373 25.32 16.38 -2.80
CA ASP A 373 24.70 17.30 -3.76
C ASP A 373 23.80 16.57 -4.76
N VAL A 374 24.16 15.32 -5.14
CA VAL A 374 23.27 14.46 -5.94
C VAL A 374 21.99 14.18 -5.17
N THR A 375 22.07 13.85 -3.89
CA THR A 375 20.87 13.59 -3.06
C THR A 375 20.05 14.86 -2.84
N ASN A 376 20.70 16.00 -2.59
CA ASN A 376 20.04 17.31 -2.45
C ASN A 376 19.30 17.75 -3.71
N LEU A 377 19.87 17.47 -4.90
CA LEU A 377 19.23 17.76 -6.18
C LEU A 377 17.84 17.13 -6.31
N PHE A 378 17.63 15.96 -5.72
CA PHE A 378 16.35 15.26 -5.72
C PHE A 378 15.50 15.56 -4.49
N SER A 379 16.05 15.46 -3.28
CA SER A 379 15.30 15.37 -2.02
C SER A 379 15.28 16.65 -1.18
N SER A 380 16.05 17.69 -1.49
CA SER A 380 15.97 18.97 -0.78
C SER A 380 14.58 19.61 -0.92
N ALA A 381 14.29 20.66 -0.14
CA ALA A 381 13.02 21.38 -0.21
C ALA A 381 12.70 21.91 -1.64
N THR A 382 13.73 22.24 -2.42
CA THR A 382 13.63 22.68 -3.82
C THR A 382 14.03 21.60 -4.82
N GLY A 383 14.32 20.39 -4.34
CA GLY A 383 14.74 19.24 -5.14
C GLY A 383 13.66 18.78 -6.12
N PHE A 384 14.09 18.17 -7.22
CA PHE A 384 13.18 17.75 -8.28
C PHE A 384 12.13 16.76 -7.81
N ALA A 385 12.51 15.74 -7.01
CA ALA A 385 11.56 14.76 -6.49
C ALA A 385 10.54 15.39 -5.54
N THR A 386 10.95 16.35 -4.71
CA THR A 386 10.06 17.05 -3.77
C THR A 386 9.03 17.91 -4.52
N ARG A 387 9.46 18.68 -5.53
CA ARG A 387 8.56 19.54 -6.32
C ARG A 387 7.60 18.73 -7.19
N LEU A 388 8.08 17.65 -7.79
CA LEU A 388 7.25 16.75 -8.60
C LEU A 388 6.26 15.96 -7.75
N ASP A 389 6.63 15.52 -6.53
CA ASP A 389 5.73 14.88 -5.58
C ASP A 389 4.61 15.83 -5.12
N ALA A 390 4.95 17.09 -4.84
CA ALA A 390 3.97 18.13 -4.52
C ALA A 390 3.00 18.38 -5.70
N TRP A 391 3.51 18.43 -6.93
CA TRP A 391 2.69 18.52 -8.13
C TRP A 391 1.76 17.30 -8.28
N ALA A 392 2.28 16.08 -8.12
CA ALA A 392 1.48 14.86 -8.21
C ALA A 392 0.38 14.83 -7.14
N THR A 393 0.71 15.23 -5.91
CA THR A 393 -0.25 15.36 -4.80
C THR A 393 -1.38 16.35 -5.16
N SER A 394 -1.03 17.53 -5.71
CA SER A 394 -2.01 18.52 -6.14
C SER A 394 -2.87 18.03 -7.31
N ALA A 395 -2.27 17.34 -8.29
CA ALA A 395 -3.00 16.82 -9.46
C ALA A 395 -4.00 15.71 -9.09
N LEU A 396 -3.66 14.89 -8.08
CA LEU A 396 -4.46 13.77 -7.57
C LEU A 396 -5.42 14.17 -6.44
N SER A 397 -5.37 15.41 -5.93
CA SER A 397 -6.19 15.84 -4.80
C SER A 397 -7.68 15.56 -5.04
N PRO A 398 -8.39 14.87 -4.12
CA PRO A 398 -9.82 14.66 -4.25
C PRO A 398 -10.59 16.00 -4.19
N GLY A 399 -11.48 16.22 -5.14
CA GLY A 399 -12.32 17.41 -5.23
C GLY A 399 -11.65 18.59 -5.95
N ASP A 400 -10.47 19.01 -5.53
CA ASP A 400 -9.81 20.25 -6.04
C ASP A 400 -8.69 19.98 -7.06
N GLY A 401 -8.25 18.73 -7.20
CA GLY A 401 -7.19 18.34 -8.14
C GLY A 401 -7.62 18.51 -9.59
N LEU A 402 -6.65 18.76 -10.47
CA LEU A 402 -6.88 18.97 -11.91
C LEU A 402 -7.68 17.82 -12.54
N ILE A 403 -7.36 16.59 -12.17
CA ILE A 403 -8.02 15.39 -12.71
C ILE A 403 -9.43 15.26 -12.15
N ALA A 404 -9.62 15.45 -10.84
CA ALA A 404 -10.93 15.37 -10.18
C ALA A 404 -11.88 16.42 -10.74
N THR A 405 -11.49 17.69 -10.74
CA THR A 405 -12.30 18.81 -11.25
C THR A 405 -12.72 18.59 -12.71
N ARG A 406 -11.81 18.08 -13.55
CA ARG A 406 -12.13 17.81 -14.95
C ARG A 406 -13.09 16.63 -15.11
N THR A 407 -12.88 15.58 -14.36
CA THR A 407 -13.76 14.40 -14.36
C THR A 407 -15.18 14.77 -13.90
N ASP A 408 -15.31 15.59 -12.86
CA ASP A 408 -16.60 16.08 -12.36
C ASP A 408 -17.32 16.97 -13.38
N SER A 409 -16.59 17.84 -14.07
CA SER A 409 -17.14 18.63 -15.19
C SER A 409 -17.67 17.75 -16.33
N LEU A 410 -16.97 16.67 -16.66
CA LEU A 410 -17.41 15.71 -17.68
C LEU A 410 -18.63 14.91 -17.20
N ASN A 411 -18.67 14.49 -15.94
CA ASN A 411 -19.82 13.80 -15.34
C ASN A 411 -21.06 14.69 -15.31
N THR A 412 -20.90 15.97 -14.98
CA THR A 412 -22.00 16.96 -15.04
C THR A 412 -22.52 17.07 -16.46
N SER A 413 -21.63 17.17 -17.44
CA SER A 413 -22.04 17.23 -18.86
C SER A 413 -22.77 15.95 -19.31
N ILE A 414 -22.34 14.78 -18.86
CA ILE A 414 -23.03 13.50 -19.14
C ILE A 414 -24.45 13.52 -18.53
N LYS A 415 -24.57 13.99 -17.30
CA LYS A 415 -25.87 14.12 -16.64
C LYS A 415 -26.80 15.03 -17.44
N ASP A 416 -26.35 16.21 -17.87
CA ASP A 416 -27.10 17.15 -18.65
C ASP A 416 -27.59 16.55 -20.01
N TYR A 417 -26.71 15.77 -20.66
CA TYR A 417 -27.07 15.06 -21.88
C TYR A 417 -28.08 13.92 -21.64
N ASN A 418 -27.96 13.20 -20.54
CA ASN A 418 -28.95 12.16 -20.18
C ASN A 418 -30.32 12.77 -19.88
N ASP A 419 -30.40 13.94 -19.25
CA ASP A 419 -31.62 14.68 -19.02
C ASP A 419 -32.24 15.15 -20.35
N GLN A 420 -31.41 15.61 -21.30
CA GLN A 420 -31.85 15.94 -22.65
C GLN A 420 -32.35 14.68 -23.39
N LEU A 421 -31.69 13.57 -23.26
CA LEU A 421 -32.01 12.28 -23.87
C LEU A 421 -33.39 11.81 -23.41
N SER A 422 -33.68 11.87 -22.10
CA SER A 422 -34.97 11.51 -21.53
C SER A 422 -36.09 12.36 -22.08
N LYS A 423 -35.87 13.69 -22.25
CA LYS A 423 -36.86 14.60 -22.85
C LYS A 423 -37.09 14.29 -24.33
N LEU A 424 -36.04 13.97 -25.09
CA LEU A 424 -36.15 13.59 -26.50
C LEU A 424 -36.88 12.25 -26.67
N GLU A 425 -36.59 11.26 -25.84
CA GLU A 425 -37.26 9.95 -25.87
C GLU A 425 -38.76 10.10 -25.58
N ALA A 426 -39.14 10.88 -24.58
CA ALA A 426 -40.56 11.19 -24.30
C ALA A 426 -41.26 11.88 -25.53
N ARG A 427 -40.54 12.82 -26.18
CA ARG A 427 -41.01 13.46 -27.40
C ARG A 427 -41.16 12.46 -28.56
N MET A 428 -40.18 11.55 -28.73
CA MET A 428 -40.25 10.52 -29.77
C MET A 428 -41.43 9.57 -29.55
N ALA A 429 -41.72 9.18 -28.33
CA ALA A 429 -42.88 8.34 -28.00
C ALA A 429 -44.22 9.06 -28.38
N ALA A 430 -44.30 10.36 -28.06
CA ALA A 430 -45.48 11.18 -28.45
C ALA A 430 -45.58 11.33 -29.98
N LEU A 431 -44.47 11.56 -30.67
CA LEU A 431 -44.44 11.66 -32.14
C LEU A 431 -44.85 10.34 -32.81
N GLN A 432 -44.34 9.23 -32.32
CA GLN A 432 -44.68 7.89 -32.83
C GLN A 432 -46.17 7.63 -32.69
N LYS A 433 -46.76 7.93 -31.52
CA LYS A 433 -48.22 7.81 -31.30
C LYS A 433 -49.00 8.68 -32.27
N ARG A 434 -48.57 9.93 -32.47
CA ARG A 434 -49.21 10.87 -33.41
C ARG A 434 -49.12 10.38 -34.85
N TYR A 435 -47.93 9.98 -35.33
CA TYR A 435 -47.75 9.48 -36.69
C TYR A 435 -48.58 8.20 -36.92
N THR A 436 -48.57 7.25 -35.98
CA THR A 436 -49.40 6.04 -36.05
C THR A 436 -50.85 6.37 -36.18
N ALA A 437 -51.40 7.30 -35.36
CA ALA A 437 -52.80 7.72 -35.45
C ALA A 437 -53.11 8.40 -36.78
N THR A 438 -52.23 9.32 -37.23
CA THR A 438 -52.44 10.07 -38.49
C THR A 438 -52.42 9.13 -39.69
N TYR A 439 -51.42 8.25 -39.79
CA TYR A 439 -51.33 7.35 -40.96
C TYR A 439 -52.34 6.19 -40.90
N SER A 440 -52.77 5.75 -39.70
CA SER A 440 -53.88 4.80 -39.58
C SER A 440 -55.22 5.41 -40.05
N ASN A 441 -55.49 6.68 -39.67
CA ASN A 441 -56.68 7.39 -40.15
C ASN A 441 -56.64 7.59 -41.68
N LEU A 442 -55.47 7.95 -42.22
CA LEU A 442 -55.27 8.08 -43.66
C LEU A 442 -55.53 6.74 -44.39
N ASN A 443 -54.97 5.63 -43.82
CA ASN A 443 -55.16 4.28 -44.36
C ASN A 443 -56.68 3.89 -44.37
N MET A 444 -57.43 4.19 -43.30
CA MET A 444 -58.86 3.95 -43.23
C MET A 444 -59.64 4.79 -44.31
N LEU A 445 -59.19 6.04 -44.50
CA LEU A 445 -59.78 6.89 -45.53
C LEU A 445 -59.52 6.33 -46.94
N LEU A 446 -58.28 5.89 -47.22
CA LEU A 446 -57.95 5.29 -48.52
C LEU A 446 -58.71 3.99 -48.79
N ILE A 447 -58.89 3.14 -47.78
CA ILE A 447 -59.70 1.93 -47.88
C ILE A 447 -61.16 2.28 -48.16
N SER A 448 -61.76 3.30 -47.50
CA SER A 448 -63.07 3.78 -47.69
C SER A 448 -63.31 4.36 -49.11
N MET A 449 -62.31 5.18 -49.58
CA MET A 449 -62.36 5.74 -50.93
C MET A 449 -62.26 4.65 -52.00
N ASN A 450 -61.39 3.64 -51.81
CA ASN A 450 -61.30 2.50 -52.73
C ASN A 450 -62.59 1.66 -52.76
N GLY A 451 -63.19 1.47 -51.58
CA GLY A 451 -64.49 0.81 -51.46
C GLY A 451 -65.55 1.54 -52.24
N THR A 452 -65.62 2.91 -52.10
CA THR A 452 -66.54 3.76 -52.82
C THR A 452 -66.29 3.72 -54.34
N SER A 453 -65.06 3.80 -54.77
CA SER A 453 -64.65 3.69 -56.19
C SER A 453 -65.02 2.33 -56.82
N SER A 454 -64.75 1.25 -56.05
CA SER A 454 -65.17 -0.09 -56.51
C SER A 454 -66.71 -0.25 -56.65
N TYR A 455 -67.43 0.30 -55.68
CA TYR A 455 -68.87 0.32 -55.71
C TYR A 455 -69.40 1.13 -56.92
N LEU A 456 -68.86 2.32 -57.19
CA LEU A 456 -69.20 3.14 -58.35
C LEU A 456 -68.88 2.45 -59.67
N SER A 457 -67.72 1.79 -59.75
CA SER A 457 -67.26 1.02 -60.92
C SER A 457 -68.22 -0.18 -61.20
N GLN A 458 -68.70 -0.82 -60.13
CA GLN A 458 -69.69 -1.94 -60.27
C GLN A 458 -71.06 -1.45 -60.66
N GLN A 459 -71.48 -0.30 -60.14
CA GLN A 459 -72.74 0.33 -60.55
C GLN A 459 -72.71 0.76 -62.02
N LEU A 460 -71.64 1.35 -62.51
CA LEU A 460 -71.44 1.76 -63.90
C LEU A 460 -71.36 0.56 -64.84
N SER A 461 -70.75 -0.56 -64.40
CA SER A 461 -70.65 -1.80 -65.22
C SER A 461 -71.99 -2.59 -65.27
N ASN A 462 -72.90 -2.42 -64.29
CA ASN A 462 -74.21 -3.04 -64.25
C ASN A 462 -75.32 -2.17 -64.87
N GLY A 463 -75.01 -0.91 -65.22
CA GLY A 463 -75.95 0.03 -65.81
C GLY A 463 -75.75 0.33 -67.31
N ALA A 464 -74.80 -0.39 -67.96
CA ALA A 464 -74.53 -0.42 -69.36
C ALA A 464 -74.93 -1.80 -69.89
#